data_814d0fa01239ad416a45e735ef680da0
#
_entry.id   814d0fa01239ad416a45e735ef680da0
#
_cell.length_a   1.000
_cell.length_b   1.000
_cell.length_c   1.000
_cell.angle_alpha   90.00
_cell.angle_beta   90.00
_cell.angle_gamma   90.00
#
_symmetry.space_group_name_H-M   'P 1'
#
loop_
_entity.id
_entity.type
_entity.pdbx_description
1 polymer ?
#
loop_
_entity_poly.entity_id
_entity_poly.type
_entity_poly.pdbx_seq_one_letter_code
_entity_poly.pdbx_strand_id
1 'polypeptide(L)'
;DMVTVYDIDCDGKCEVLIKSSDGTRFWDAEKNTWGLYAMHSDKADVDGDGIVDYAALSNTTRNPPFYISVIDGLTGAEKYYAELNYDQVTDGEDKWTRDNRSDYMNREYYQMAGHFAVTYDDGVHPSLFMECLDRQKEDGTAPAPGHHNYVFAFGFDWVNGKPTNFHHYYTWSRNDKRPWPAEFHMLRVADVDGDGIDEMLQGGFGVNSRKDMVFSADIKHGDRFFVTDIDPTRPGMETFAIQQSTLIGQYLYDSATGKHLKEWYLPSIYDVGRGAAFDIDPDHLGLELWSYASDYPWTAQGKMLKDATRGDISDGIWWDGDLGREQLSQNGGSGYNSSLFVTKTTVDGSKHLNDFFRHQYKRNDGTVGTVRGGSGTRPAFWGDIFGDWREEVILMKQDANSSTGIVGYSTEIPTDHTMYALQEDPHYRLDCTTRGYYQSPNTSFYLGYDMFEAPLPPIMQTDLRYKDGSALGQGATGFTSFDQTQAASYQDGKSIIFDISGDNSKTISINGEVKPSVMYVMAPKNHDYTFGGTGKLTGDMNLYKSMQGKAIFNNDFDFKGNTVVSEGELDVNGKIAGKVLLKANGTLGGNAVLNGGISFEGSHNYAGCRLAPGASGEELYGTITIN
;
A
#
# COMPACT_ATOMS: atom_id res chain seq x y z
N ASP A 1 -11.14 13.84 -1.73
CA ASP A 1 -11.62 13.59 -3.11
C ASP A 1 -11.47 12.11 -3.43
N MET A 2 -12.56 11.46 -3.84
CA MET A 2 -12.60 10.02 -4.09
C MET A 2 -12.25 9.72 -5.55
N VAL A 3 -10.99 9.95 -5.90
CA VAL A 3 -10.43 9.70 -7.23
C VAL A 3 -9.07 9.03 -7.04
N THR A 4 -8.86 7.87 -7.61
CA THR A 4 -7.55 7.23 -7.66
C THR A 4 -7.23 6.78 -9.08
N VAL A 5 -5.96 6.53 -9.36
CA VAL A 5 -5.46 6.16 -10.68
C VAL A 5 -4.66 4.87 -10.54
N TYR A 6 -5.03 3.86 -11.30
CA TYR A 6 -4.35 2.56 -11.30
C TYR A 6 -4.67 1.77 -12.56
N ASP A 7 -3.78 0.88 -12.97
CA ASP A 7 -4.04 -0.14 -13.99
C ASP A 7 -4.86 -1.28 -13.37
N ILE A 8 -6.17 -1.06 -13.23
CA ILE A 8 -7.06 -1.96 -12.49
C ILE A 8 -7.49 -3.18 -13.32
N ASP A 9 -7.39 -3.10 -14.64
CA ASP A 9 -7.74 -4.20 -15.55
C ASP A 9 -6.50 -4.89 -16.16
N CYS A 10 -5.30 -4.49 -15.73
CA CYS A 10 -4.01 -5.06 -16.13
C CYS A 10 -3.77 -5.01 -17.64
N ASP A 11 -4.22 -3.96 -18.33
CA ASP A 11 -3.97 -3.77 -19.76
C ASP A 11 -2.69 -2.97 -20.07
N GLY A 12 -1.96 -2.55 -19.02
CA GLY A 12 -0.75 -1.74 -19.10
C GLY A 12 -0.99 -0.25 -19.18
N LYS A 13 -2.23 0.20 -18.96
CA LYS A 13 -2.64 1.60 -18.92
C LYS A 13 -3.45 1.85 -17.67
N CYS A 14 -3.30 3.03 -17.10
CA CYS A 14 -4.06 3.36 -15.90
C CYS A 14 -5.47 3.82 -16.22
N GLU A 15 -6.41 3.35 -15.43
CA GLU A 15 -7.77 3.86 -15.32
C GLU A 15 -7.86 4.91 -14.19
N VAL A 16 -8.89 5.74 -14.29
CA VAL A 16 -9.32 6.62 -13.21
C VAL A 16 -10.55 6.01 -12.53
N LEU A 17 -10.39 5.65 -11.26
CA LEU A 17 -11.48 5.14 -10.45
C LEU A 17 -12.11 6.29 -9.66
N ILE A 18 -13.41 6.44 -9.77
CA ILE A 18 -14.16 7.53 -9.17
C ILE A 18 -15.53 7.05 -8.68
N LYS A 19 -15.96 7.59 -7.55
CA LYS A 19 -17.37 7.47 -7.16
C LYS A 19 -18.22 8.36 -8.06
N SER A 20 -19.27 7.81 -8.61
CA SER A 20 -20.22 8.49 -9.51
C SER A 20 -21.67 8.26 -9.08
N SER A 21 -22.58 8.87 -9.80
CA SER A 21 -24.04 8.67 -9.71
C SER A 21 -24.64 8.87 -11.08
N ASP A 22 -25.92 8.50 -11.24
CA ASP A 22 -26.67 8.85 -12.45
C ASP A 22 -26.58 10.35 -12.73
N GLY A 23 -26.45 10.71 -14.00
CA GLY A 23 -26.26 12.09 -14.45
C GLY A 23 -24.80 12.56 -14.47
N THR A 24 -23.83 11.74 -14.08
CA THR A 24 -22.42 12.02 -14.30
C THR A 24 -22.10 12.01 -15.80
N ARG A 25 -21.29 12.97 -16.26
CA ARG A 25 -20.80 13.01 -17.65
C ARG A 25 -19.29 12.89 -17.66
N PHE A 26 -18.78 12.07 -18.55
CA PHE A 26 -17.35 11.91 -18.80
C PHE A 26 -16.98 12.51 -20.14
N TRP A 27 -15.80 13.11 -20.24
CA TRP A 27 -15.24 13.59 -21.50
C TRP A 27 -14.71 12.41 -22.32
N ASP A 28 -15.16 12.29 -23.55
CA ASP A 28 -14.66 11.30 -24.50
C ASP A 28 -13.65 11.98 -25.42
N ALA A 29 -12.37 11.76 -25.20
CA ALA A 29 -11.29 12.39 -25.94
C ALA A 29 -11.20 11.90 -27.39
N GLU A 30 -11.58 10.65 -27.69
CA GLU A 30 -11.61 10.12 -29.06
C GLU A 30 -12.67 10.82 -29.89
N LYS A 31 -13.83 11.04 -29.31
CA LYS A 31 -14.93 11.77 -29.95
C LYS A 31 -14.83 13.28 -29.81
N ASN A 32 -13.88 13.77 -29.00
CA ASN A 32 -13.68 15.18 -28.67
C ASN A 32 -14.99 15.86 -28.22
N THR A 33 -15.75 15.22 -27.37
CA THR A 33 -17.04 15.68 -26.87
C THR A 33 -17.35 15.13 -25.49
N TRP A 34 -18.28 15.77 -24.80
CA TRP A 34 -18.89 15.15 -23.62
C TRP A 34 -19.71 13.93 -24.05
N GLY A 35 -19.47 12.80 -23.40
CA GLY A 35 -20.31 11.61 -23.51
C GLY A 35 -21.75 11.89 -23.10
N LEU A 36 -22.62 10.95 -23.32
CA LEU A 36 -23.98 10.98 -22.78
C LEU A 36 -23.90 10.97 -21.23
N TYR A 37 -24.95 11.45 -20.60
CA TYR A 37 -25.09 11.28 -19.14
C TYR A 37 -25.12 9.79 -18.83
N ALA A 38 -24.35 9.36 -17.82
CA ALA A 38 -24.43 8.02 -17.31
C ALA A 38 -25.81 7.79 -16.69
N MET A 39 -26.54 6.83 -17.25
CA MET A 39 -27.85 6.40 -16.75
C MET A 39 -27.76 4.91 -16.49
N HIS A 40 -27.32 4.56 -15.28
CA HIS A 40 -27.16 3.16 -14.88
C HIS A 40 -28.42 2.60 -14.20
N SER A 41 -29.38 3.47 -13.85
CA SER A 41 -30.67 3.06 -13.31
C SER A 41 -31.85 3.64 -14.10
N ASP A 42 -32.97 2.94 -14.05
CA ASP A 42 -34.27 3.37 -14.59
C ASP A 42 -34.89 4.59 -13.89
N LYS A 43 -34.21 5.14 -12.90
CA LYS A 43 -34.68 6.26 -12.06
C LYS A 43 -34.05 7.59 -12.44
N ALA A 44 -33.06 7.53 -13.30
CA ALA A 44 -32.38 8.73 -13.78
C ALA A 44 -33.26 9.53 -14.76
N ASP A 45 -34.15 8.85 -15.45
CA ASP A 45 -35.09 9.40 -16.42
C ASP A 45 -36.52 9.13 -15.92
N VAL A 46 -37.14 10.10 -15.27
CA VAL A 46 -38.45 9.95 -14.61
C VAL A 46 -39.61 10.08 -15.58
N ASP A 47 -39.44 10.86 -16.66
CA ASP A 47 -40.49 11.08 -17.66
C ASP A 47 -40.32 10.25 -18.92
N GLY A 48 -39.22 9.50 -19.03
CA GLY A 48 -38.99 8.56 -20.14
C GLY A 48 -38.51 9.21 -21.44
N ASP A 49 -37.98 10.43 -21.39
CA ASP A 49 -37.52 11.16 -22.56
C ASP A 49 -36.06 10.81 -23.00
N GLY A 50 -35.38 9.96 -22.22
CA GLY A 50 -33.99 9.55 -22.43
C GLY A 50 -32.97 10.55 -21.94
N ILE A 51 -33.39 11.53 -21.16
CA ILE A 51 -32.52 12.56 -20.55
C ILE A 51 -32.60 12.43 -19.01
N VAL A 52 -31.45 12.59 -18.36
CA VAL A 52 -31.41 12.56 -16.90
C VAL A 52 -32.14 13.76 -16.32
N ASP A 53 -33.13 13.48 -15.48
CA ASP A 53 -33.92 14.47 -14.78
C ASP A 53 -33.19 15.07 -13.58
N TYR A 54 -32.34 16.03 -13.82
CA TYR A 54 -31.57 16.70 -12.74
C TYR A 54 -32.44 17.32 -11.66
N ALA A 55 -33.66 17.75 -11.96
CA ALA A 55 -34.55 18.32 -10.96
C ALA A 55 -35.02 17.25 -9.96
N ALA A 56 -35.24 16.04 -10.41
CA ALA A 56 -35.50 14.90 -9.54
C ALA A 56 -34.23 14.46 -8.79
N LEU A 57 -33.04 14.65 -9.40
CA LEU A 57 -31.74 14.36 -8.83
C LEU A 57 -31.17 15.51 -7.98
N SER A 58 -31.62 16.76 -8.14
CA SER A 58 -31.02 17.92 -7.48
C SER A 58 -31.10 17.89 -5.96
N ASN A 59 -32.10 17.21 -5.41
CA ASN A 59 -32.14 16.84 -4.00
C ASN A 59 -31.40 15.54 -3.72
N THR A 60 -30.79 14.92 -4.71
CA THR A 60 -30.34 13.53 -4.73
C THR A 60 -28.87 13.38 -5.11
N THR A 61 -28.08 14.44 -5.36
CA THR A 61 -26.62 14.32 -5.44
C THR A 61 -26.02 13.66 -4.20
N ARG A 62 -26.85 13.42 -3.22
CA ARG A 62 -26.61 12.72 -1.98
C ARG A 62 -27.42 11.42 -1.84
N ASN A 63 -28.28 11.08 -2.79
CA ASN A 63 -29.13 9.89 -2.73
C ASN A 63 -28.67 8.81 -3.72
N PRO A 64 -28.59 7.54 -3.30
CA PRO A 64 -28.25 6.44 -4.19
C PRO A 64 -29.31 6.29 -5.31
N PRO A 65 -28.96 5.62 -6.40
CA PRO A 65 -27.81 4.73 -6.54
C PRO A 65 -26.48 5.46 -6.76
N PHE A 66 -25.42 4.91 -6.15
CA PHE A 66 -24.04 5.33 -6.37
C PHE A 66 -23.26 4.20 -7.04
N TYR A 67 -22.24 4.58 -7.79
CA TYR A 67 -21.42 3.65 -8.55
C TYR A 67 -19.95 3.92 -8.29
N ILE A 68 -19.13 2.92 -8.47
CA ILE A 68 -17.73 3.07 -8.78
C ILE A 68 -17.60 2.99 -10.29
N SER A 69 -17.20 4.08 -10.92
CA SER A 69 -16.91 4.14 -12.35
C SER A 69 -15.42 3.98 -12.60
N VAL A 70 -15.09 3.15 -13.58
CA VAL A 70 -13.73 2.92 -14.08
C VAL A 70 -13.63 3.61 -15.43
N ILE A 71 -12.82 4.65 -15.51
CA ILE A 71 -12.71 5.55 -16.64
C ILE A 71 -11.38 5.29 -17.34
N ASP A 72 -11.39 5.10 -18.64
CA ASP A 72 -10.17 4.98 -19.43
C ASP A 72 -9.30 6.24 -19.30
N GLY A 73 -8.07 6.08 -18.82
CA GLY A 73 -7.18 7.19 -18.52
C GLY A 73 -6.68 7.97 -19.73
N LEU A 74 -6.75 7.38 -20.94
CA LEU A 74 -6.35 8.03 -22.18
C LEU A 74 -7.50 8.80 -22.84
N THR A 75 -8.70 8.23 -22.79
CA THR A 75 -9.86 8.78 -23.51
C THR A 75 -10.81 9.55 -22.62
N GLY A 76 -10.82 9.25 -21.31
CA GLY A 76 -11.79 9.80 -20.36
C GLY A 76 -13.18 9.15 -20.44
N ALA A 77 -13.35 8.11 -21.28
CA ALA A 77 -14.61 7.40 -21.42
C ALA A 77 -14.78 6.40 -20.26
N GLU A 78 -16.01 6.22 -19.79
CA GLU A 78 -16.32 5.16 -18.82
C GLU A 78 -16.20 3.79 -19.50
N LYS A 79 -15.32 2.92 -18.99
CA LYS A 79 -15.11 1.53 -19.46
C LYS A 79 -16.04 0.57 -18.71
N TYR A 80 -16.11 0.70 -17.40
CA TYR A 80 -16.86 -0.18 -16.51
C TYR A 80 -17.50 0.62 -15.39
N TYR A 81 -18.52 0.06 -14.76
CA TYR A 81 -19.06 0.55 -13.51
C TYR A 81 -19.63 -0.59 -12.67
N ALA A 82 -19.68 -0.37 -11.36
CA ALA A 82 -20.33 -1.27 -10.43
C ALA A 82 -21.21 -0.48 -9.47
N GLU A 83 -22.43 -0.95 -9.23
CA GLU A 83 -23.31 -0.33 -8.23
C GLU A 83 -22.79 -0.61 -6.82
N LEU A 84 -22.80 0.42 -6.00
CA LEU A 84 -22.63 0.30 -4.56
C LEU A 84 -23.91 -0.28 -3.96
N ASN A 85 -23.95 -1.61 -3.86
CA ASN A 85 -25.14 -2.31 -3.40
C ASN A 85 -25.21 -2.33 -1.86
N TYR A 86 -25.98 -1.39 -1.29
CA TYR A 86 -26.20 -1.30 0.15
C TYR A 86 -27.12 -2.38 0.70
N ASP A 87 -27.95 -2.99 -0.13
CA ASP A 87 -28.91 -3.99 0.32
C ASP A 87 -28.21 -5.30 0.76
N GLN A 88 -26.95 -5.49 0.34
CA GLN A 88 -26.10 -6.61 0.81
C GLN A 88 -25.48 -6.36 2.19
N VAL A 89 -25.52 -5.13 2.69
CA VAL A 89 -24.92 -4.74 3.97
C VAL A 89 -25.75 -5.16 5.16
N THR A 90 -27.01 -5.48 4.93
CA THR A 90 -27.96 -5.76 6.00
C THR A 90 -28.26 -7.25 6.06
N ASP A 91 -27.71 -7.96 7.02
CA ASP A 91 -28.14 -9.30 7.43
C ASP A 91 -29.57 -9.29 8.03
N GLY A 92 -30.49 -8.57 7.39
CA GLY A 92 -31.93 -8.64 7.62
C GLY A 92 -32.48 -7.88 8.80
N GLU A 93 -31.68 -7.25 9.66
CA GLU A 93 -32.19 -6.55 10.86
C GLU A 93 -32.16 -5.02 10.75
N ASP A 94 -31.25 -4.42 9.97
CA ASP A 94 -31.21 -2.99 9.72
C ASP A 94 -31.41 -2.70 8.24
N LYS A 95 -32.64 -2.64 7.83
CA LYS A 95 -32.97 -2.26 6.45
C LYS A 95 -32.61 -0.79 6.21
N TRP A 96 -31.55 -0.57 5.50
CA TRP A 96 -31.35 0.65 4.74
C TRP A 96 -32.48 0.81 3.73
N THR A 97 -33.65 1.15 4.22
CA THR A 97 -34.74 1.45 3.33
C THR A 97 -34.46 2.81 2.70
N ARG A 98 -34.76 2.95 1.43
CA ARG A 98 -34.69 4.18 0.66
C ARG A 98 -35.30 5.39 1.38
N ASP A 99 -36.34 5.14 2.18
CA ASP A 99 -37.10 6.16 2.89
C ASP A 99 -36.38 6.69 4.14
N ASN A 100 -35.48 5.94 4.73
CA ASN A 100 -34.68 6.34 5.89
C ASN A 100 -33.37 7.05 5.52
N ARG A 101 -33.03 7.11 4.25
CA ARG A 101 -31.76 7.65 3.75
C ARG A 101 -31.70 9.18 3.77
N SER A 102 -32.84 9.88 3.68
CA SER A 102 -32.88 11.35 3.59
C SER A 102 -32.33 12.05 4.82
N ASP A 103 -32.55 11.53 6.01
CA ASP A 103 -32.13 12.16 7.25
C ASP A 103 -30.64 11.95 7.57
N TYR A 104 -30.09 10.84 7.09
CA TYR A 104 -28.66 10.51 7.25
C TYR A 104 -27.79 11.23 6.24
N MET A 105 -28.30 11.50 5.06
CA MET A 105 -27.61 12.11 3.96
C MET A 105 -27.28 13.59 4.16
N ASN A 106 -27.82 14.23 5.19
CA ASN A 106 -27.61 15.64 5.48
C ASN A 106 -26.40 15.96 6.38
N ARG A 107 -25.65 14.97 6.84
CA ARG A 107 -24.47 15.20 7.68
C ARG A 107 -23.21 15.01 6.87
N GLU A 108 -22.54 16.09 6.57
CA GLU A 108 -21.48 16.29 5.57
C GLU A 108 -20.24 15.39 5.64
N TYR A 109 -20.05 14.60 6.71
CA TYR A 109 -18.82 13.89 6.98
C TYR A 109 -18.88 12.37 6.83
N TYR A 110 -20.06 11.75 6.81
CA TYR A 110 -20.18 10.30 7.02
C TYR A 110 -20.90 9.56 5.92
N GLN A 111 -21.33 10.29 4.92
CA GLN A 111 -22.16 9.70 3.91
C GLN A 111 -21.36 9.44 2.67
N MET A 112 -20.97 8.20 2.51
CA MET A 112 -20.34 7.80 1.25
C MET A 112 -19.11 8.62 0.86
N ALA A 113 -18.63 9.44 1.77
CA ALA A 113 -17.28 9.97 1.73
C ALA A 113 -16.32 8.90 2.23
N GLY A 114 -16.54 7.64 1.79
CA GLY A 114 -15.71 6.53 2.18
C GLY A 114 -14.26 6.78 1.80
N HIS A 115 -13.36 6.14 2.52
CA HIS A 115 -11.98 6.03 2.10
C HIS A 115 -11.88 4.89 1.10
N PHE A 116 -11.05 5.01 0.08
CA PHE A 116 -10.76 3.88 -0.78
C PHE A 116 -9.29 3.81 -1.18
N ALA A 117 -8.86 2.61 -1.48
CA ALA A 117 -7.54 2.29 -1.98
C ALA A 117 -7.57 1.07 -2.89
N VAL A 118 -6.63 0.98 -3.81
CA VAL A 118 -6.38 -0.25 -4.56
C VAL A 118 -5.71 -1.26 -3.66
N THR A 119 -6.00 -2.53 -3.87
CA THR A 119 -5.53 -3.67 -3.07
C THR A 119 -5.30 -4.87 -3.97
N TYR A 120 -4.52 -5.83 -3.50
CA TYR A 120 -4.37 -7.17 -4.08
C TYR A 120 -4.93 -8.20 -3.11
N ASP A 121 -6.25 -8.19 -2.94
CA ASP A 121 -6.96 -9.03 -1.99
C ASP A 121 -7.08 -10.51 -2.37
N ASP A 122 -6.57 -10.89 -3.51
CA ASP A 122 -6.26 -12.27 -3.93
C ASP A 122 -4.75 -12.53 -4.07
N GLY A 123 -3.93 -11.52 -3.80
CA GLY A 123 -2.48 -11.54 -3.95
C GLY A 123 -1.97 -11.44 -5.39
N VAL A 124 -2.85 -11.39 -6.40
CA VAL A 124 -2.48 -11.47 -7.82
C VAL A 124 -3.07 -10.33 -8.66
N HIS A 125 -4.34 -10.01 -8.45
CA HIS A 125 -5.07 -9.05 -9.27
C HIS A 125 -5.48 -7.83 -8.47
N PRO A 126 -5.38 -6.63 -9.06
CA PRO A 126 -5.80 -5.43 -8.38
C PRO A 126 -7.33 -5.38 -8.25
N SER A 127 -7.77 -4.91 -7.11
CA SER A 127 -9.16 -4.63 -6.77
C SER A 127 -9.26 -3.33 -5.98
N LEU A 128 -10.45 -2.92 -5.57
CA LEU A 128 -10.69 -1.68 -4.85
C LEU A 128 -11.39 -1.96 -3.53
N PHE A 129 -10.79 -1.55 -2.42
CA PHE A 129 -11.49 -1.43 -1.14
C PHE A 129 -12.07 -0.03 -0.96
N MET A 130 -13.30 0.02 -0.50
CA MET A 130 -13.97 1.24 -0.07
C MET A 130 -14.52 1.04 1.35
N GLU A 131 -14.05 1.83 2.29
CA GLU A 131 -14.57 1.84 3.64
C GLU A 131 -15.58 2.98 3.80
N CYS A 132 -16.72 2.67 4.39
CA CYS A 132 -17.74 3.63 4.78
C CYS A 132 -18.10 3.45 6.24
N LEU A 133 -18.30 4.57 6.90
CA LEU A 133 -18.80 4.61 8.26
C LEU A 133 -20.30 4.90 8.26
N ASP A 134 -21.08 4.06 8.93
CA ASP A 134 -22.45 4.36 9.27
C ASP A 134 -22.56 4.71 10.76
N ARG A 135 -23.13 5.86 11.04
CA ARG A 135 -23.47 6.31 12.40
C ARG A 135 -24.99 6.27 12.60
N GLN A 136 -25.55 5.08 12.62
CA GLN A 136 -26.97 4.90 12.84
C GLN A 136 -27.36 5.00 14.33
N LYS A 137 -28.57 5.53 14.58
CA LYS A 137 -29.27 5.44 15.86
C LYS A 137 -30.36 4.39 15.81
N GLU A 138 -30.47 3.62 16.90
CA GLU A 138 -31.55 2.66 17.09
C GLU A 138 -32.96 3.29 17.14
N ASP A 139 -33.09 4.58 17.46
CA ASP A 139 -34.37 5.27 17.60
C ASP A 139 -34.65 6.37 16.57
N GLY A 140 -33.78 6.48 15.56
CA GLY A 140 -33.90 7.47 14.49
C GLY A 140 -33.62 8.92 14.92
N THR A 141 -33.23 9.19 16.16
CA THR A 141 -33.11 10.57 16.68
C THR A 141 -31.66 11.06 16.92
N ALA A 142 -30.66 10.27 17.15
CA ALA A 142 -29.22 10.61 17.21
C ALA A 142 -28.35 9.36 17.09
N PRO A 143 -27.05 9.42 16.68
CA PRO A 143 -26.23 8.23 16.51
C PRO A 143 -26.27 7.36 17.76
N ALA A 144 -26.73 6.12 17.61
CA ALA A 144 -26.66 5.14 18.68
C ALA A 144 -25.20 4.91 19.10
N PRO A 145 -24.94 4.48 20.32
CA PRO A 145 -23.65 3.92 20.65
C PRO A 145 -23.52 2.56 19.97
N GLY A 146 -23.04 2.57 18.75
CA GLY A 146 -22.80 1.41 17.91
C GLY A 146 -22.56 1.93 16.50
N HIS A 147 -21.32 1.88 16.05
CA HIS A 147 -20.97 2.32 14.73
C HIS A 147 -20.70 1.08 13.89
N HIS A 148 -21.31 1.03 12.71
CA HIS A 148 -21.06 0.00 11.74
C HIS A 148 -20.01 0.50 10.76
N ASN A 149 -18.88 -0.15 10.72
CA ASN A 149 -17.89 0.05 9.67
C ASN A 149 -18.18 -0.98 8.58
N TYR A 150 -18.32 -0.49 7.37
CA TYR A 150 -18.53 -1.31 6.19
C TYR A 150 -17.33 -1.23 5.27
N VAL A 151 -16.86 -2.36 4.82
CA VAL A 151 -15.85 -2.48 3.78
C VAL A 151 -16.48 -3.12 2.57
N PHE A 152 -16.48 -2.38 1.48
CA PHE A 152 -16.95 -2.83 0.18
C PHE A 152 -15.74 -3.19 -0.68
N ALA A 153 -15.79 -4.32 -1.34
CA ALA A 153 -14.77 -4.73 -2.27
C ALA A 153 -15.32 -4.83 -3.69
N PHE A 154 -14.61 -4.21 -4.62
CA PHE A 154 -14.94 -4.15 -6.06
C PHE A 154 -13.77 -4.70 -6.86
N GLY A 155 -14.07 -5.44 -7.91
CA GLY A 155 -13.04 -5.98 -8.79
C GLY A 155 -13.63 -6.67 -10.00
N PHE A 156 -12.76 -7.33 -10.77
CA PHE A 156 -13.12 -8.09 -11.94
C PHE A 156 -13.20 -9.59 -11.62
N ASP A 157 -14.08 -10.30 -12.32
CA ASP A 157 -13.91 -11.72 -12.52
C ASP A 157 -12.75 -11.94 -13.50
N TRP A 158 -11.82 -12.83 -13.17
CA TRP A 158 -10.66 -13.12 -14.01
C TRP A 158 -10.83 -14.46 -14.70
N VAL A 159 -10.85 -14.45 -16.04
CA VAL A 159 -10.97 -15.66 -16.85
C VAL A 159 -9.77 -15.76 -17.79
N ASN A 160 -8.92 -16.77 -17.56
CA ASN A 160 -7.68 -16.96 -18.33
C ASN A 160 -6.78 -15.69 -18.33
N GLY A 161 -6.62 -15.05 -17.19
CA GLY A 161 -5.81 -13.84 -17.01
C GLY A 161 -6.38 -12.58 -17.66
N LYS A 162 -7.67 -12.58 -17.99
CA LYS A 162 -8.37 -11.40 -18.56
C LYS A 162 -9.48 -10.94 -17.63
N PRO A 163 -9.61 -9.64 -17.43
CA PRO A 163 -10.68 -9.07 -16.62
C PRO A 163 -12.02 -9.21 -17.36
N THR A 164 -13.05 -9.60 -16.64
CA THR A 164 -14.44 -9.64 -17.09
C THR A 164 -15.31 -9.13 -15.95
N ASN A 165 -16.47 -8.58 -16.24
CA ASN A 165 -17.50 -8.25 -15.27
C ASN A 165 -16.98 -7.51 -14.01
N PHE A 166 -16.75 -6.19 -14.12
CA PHE A 166 -16.42 -5.37 -12.94
C PHE A 166 -17.65 -5.26 -12.03
N HIS A 167 -17.53 -5.66 -10.77
CA HIS A 167 -18.67 -5.68 -9.85
C HIS A 167 -18.25 -5.53 -8.38
N HIS A 168 -19.24 -5.25 -7.53
CA HIS A 168 -19.15 -5.38 -6.09
C HIS A 168 -19.26 -6.86 -5.70
N TYR A 169 -18.21 -7.46 -5.15
CA TYR A 169 -18.17 -8.90 -4.92
C TYR A 169 -18.32 -9.32 -3.45
N TYR A 170 -17.99 -8.44 -2.48
CA TYR A 170 -18.35 -8.68 -1.09
C TYR A 170 -18.47 -7.40 -0.27
N THR A 171 -19.15 -7.51 0.84
CA THR A 171 -19.18 -6.52 1.91
C THR A 171 -18.82 -7.18 3.23
N TRP A 172 -17.90 -6.57 3.95
CA TRP A 172 -17.64 -6.89 5.33
C TRP A 172 -18.30 -5.81 6.21
N SER A 173 -18.89 -6.23 7.33
CA SER A 173 -19.52 -5.32 8.27
C SER A 173 -19.07 -5.66 9.68
N ARG A 174 -18.59 -4.66 10.38
CA ARG A 174 -18.30 -4.76 11.80
C ARG A 174 -19.45 -4.17 12.60
N ASN A 175 -20.26 -5.03 13.16
CA ASN A 175 -21.24 -4.65 14.16
C ASN A 175 -20.56 -4.63 15.54
N ASP A 176 -19.97 -3.50 15.91
CA ASP A 176 -19.28 -3.34 17.18
C ASP A 176 -20.15 -2.56 18.16
N LYS A 177 -20.55 -3.24 19.23
CA LYS A 177 -21.30 -2.62 20.34
C LYS A 177 -20.47 -1.66 21.20
N ARG A 178 -19.21 -1.40 20.82
CA ARG A 178 -18.39 -0.39 21.50
C ARG A 178 -18.96 1.01 21.27
N PRO A 179 -18.92 1.89 22.27
CA PRO A 179 -19.54 3.23 22.16
C PRO A 179 -18.78 4.17 21.23
N TRP A 180 -17.69 3.75 20.61
CA TRP A 180 -16.86 4.58 19.76
C TRP A 180 -16.40 3.81 18.53
N PRO A 181 -16.43 4.44 17.35
CA PRO A 181 -15.84 3.87 16.17
C PRO A 181 -14.31 3.70 16.36
N ALA A 182 -13.76 2.64 15.81
CA ALA A 182 -12.32 2.38 15.79
C ALA A 182 -11.70 2.85 14.46
N GLU A 183 -12.48 3.49 13.60
CA GLU A 183 -12.02 4.04 12.34
C GLU A 183 -11.19 5.30 12.53
N PHE A 184 -10.34 5.57 11.57
CA PHE A 184 -9.55 6.77 11.45
C PHE A 184 -9.99 7.57 10.22
N HIS A 185 -9.47 8.77 10.04
CA HIS A 185 -9.76 9.59 8.87
C HIS A 185 -8.92 9.21 7.65
N MET A 186 -8.44 7.99 7.59
CA MET A 186 -7.71 7.42 6.48
C MET A 186 -7.79 5.90 6.49
N LEU A 187 -7.57 5.32 5.34
CA LEU A 187 -7.47 3.89 5.07
C LEU A 187 -6.04 3.58 4.63
N ARG A 188 -5.54 2.40 4.95
CA ARG A 188 -4.32 1.85 4.36
C ARG A 188 -4.55 0.42 3.90
N VAL A 189 -3.69 -0.02 3.00
CA VAL A 189 -3.67 -1.37 2.48
C VAL A 189 -2.24 -1.89 2.54
N ALA A 190 -2.05 -3.06 3.12
CA ALA A 190 -0.76 -3.74 3.17
C ALA A 190 -0.94 -5.22 3.54
N ASP A 191 -0.05 -6.08 3.08
CA ASP A 191 0.09 -7.46 3.55
C ASP A 191 0.80 -7.44 4.92
N VAL A 192 0.03 -7.27 6.00
CA VAL A 192 0.60 -7.11 7.35
C VAL A 192 0.92 -8.42 8.04
N ASP A 193 0.31 -9.52 7.62
CA ASP A 193 0.58 -10.84 8.20
C ASP A 193 1.52 -11.70 7.35
N GLY A 194 1.93 -11.19 6.19
CA GLY A 194 2.92 -11.80 5.31
C GLY A 194 2.40 -12.97 4.50
N ASP A 195 1.08 -13.10 4.33
CA ASP A 195 0.47 -14.22 3.60
C ASP A 195 0.36 -13.95 2.08
N GLY A 196 0.78 -12.78 1.62
CA GLY A 196 0.78 -12.38 0.21
C GLY A 196 -0.54 -11.79 -0.28
N ILE A 197 -1.50 -11.61 0.63
CA ILE A 197 -2.80 -11.01 0.37
C ILE A 197 -2.89 -9.74 1.20
N ASP A 198 -3.31 -8.65 0.58
CA ASP A 198 -3.40 -7.38 1.28
C ASP A 198 -4.57 -7.34 2.26
N GLU A 199 -4.35 -6.74 3.41
CA GLU A 199 -5.37 -6.33 4.34
C GLU A 199 -5.77 -4.88 4.13
N MET A 200 -7.06 -4.60 4.32
CA MET A 200 -7.57 -3.24 4.53
C MET A 200 -7.45 -2.87 6.00
N LEU A 201 -6.77 -1.77 6.28
CA LEU A 201 -6.43 -1.32 7.62
C LEU A 201 -7.13 -0.01 7.95
N GLN A 202 -7.72 0.06 9.12
CA GLN A 202 -8.51 1.22 9.59
C GLN A 202 -8.12 1.67 10.99
N GLY A 203 -6.82 1.85 11.19
CA GLY A 203 -6.24 2.37 12.43
C GLY A 203 -6.42 1.48 13.67
N GLY A 204 -7.59 0.95 13.91
CA GLY A 204 -7.90 0.10 15.06
C GLY A 204 -8.20 -1.36 14.72
N PHE A 205 -8.27 -1.71 13.45
CA PHE A 205 -8.54 -3.08 12.99
C PHE A 205 -8.05 -3.29 11.56
N GLY A 206 -7.92 -4.56 11.16
CA GLY A 206 -7.63 -4.99 9.80
C GLY A 206 -8.58 -6.11 9.36
N VAL A 207 -8.97 -6.10 8.08
CA VAL A 207 -9.81 -7.14 7.46
C VAL A 207 -9.21 -7.58 6.13
N ASN A 208 -9.43 -8.84 5.76
CA ASN A 208 -8.94 -9.43 4.52
C ASN A 208 -10.09 -9.82 3.56
N SER A 209 -9.72 -10.27 2.38
CA SER A 209 -10.66 -10.68 1.33
C SER A 209 -11.57 -11.85 1.72
N ARG A 210 -11.19 -12.63 2.72
CA ARG A 210 -12.00 -13.71 3.28
C ARG A 210 -13.11 -13.23 4.21
N LYS A 211 -13.21 -11.92 4.41
CA LYS A 211 -14.14 -11.24 5.32
C LYS A 211 -13.84 -11.50 6.79
N ASP A 212 -12.61 -11.89 7.07
CA ASP A 212 -12.14 -12.13 8.43
C ASP A 212 -11.51 -10.87 8.99
N MET A 213 -11.75 -10.61 10.26
CA MET A 213 -10.99 -9.61 11.00
C MET A 213 -9.64 -10.23 11.35
N VAL A 214 -8.57 -9.73 10.72
CA VAL A 214 -7.21 -10.22 10.97
C VAL A 214 -6.77 -9.82 12.37
N PHE A 215 -7.01 -8.55 12.74
CA PHE A 215 -6.74 -8.08 14.10
C PHE A 215 -7.74 -7.01 14.56
N SER A 216 -7.79 -6.82 15.87
CA SER A 216 -8.36 -5.64 16.51
C SER A 216 -7.41 -5.17 17.62
N ALA A 217 -6.90 -3.95 17.46
CA ALA A 217 -6.00 -3.35 18.43
C ALA A 217 -6.71 -2.78 19.67
N ASP A 218 -8.03 -2.86 19.72
CA ASP A 218 -8.87 -2.31 20.81
C ASP A 218 -8.63 -0.83 21.13
N ILE A 219 -8.35 -0.05 20.10
CA ILE A 219 -8.18 1.40 20.20
C ILE A 219 -9.42 2.12 19.70
N LYS A 220 -9.54 3.39 20.07
CA LYS A 220 -10.65 4.25 19.66
C LYS A 220 -10.32 5.05 18.43
N HIS A 221 -11.31 5.82 17.98
CA HIS A 221 -11.18 6.75 16.87
C HIS A 221 -9.95 7.66 16.97
N GLY A 222 -9.32 7.90 15.85
CA GLY A 222 -8.20 8.83 15.68
C GLY A 222 -8.17 9.41 14.26
N ASP A 223 -7.26 10.36 14.03
CA ASP A 223 -7.16 11.03 12.74
C ASP A 223 -6.21 10.33 11.78
N ARG A 224 -5.06 9.91 12.29
CA ARG A 224 -3.93 9.48 11.46
C ARG A 224 -3.24 8.25 12.05
N PHE A 225 -2.80 7.37 11.17
CA PHE A 225 -1.93 6.25 11.52
C PHE A 225 -0.94 5.95 10.40
N PHE A 226 0.14 5.27 10.75
CA PHE A 226 1.21 4.84 9.84
C PHE A 226 1.37 3.34 9.98
N VAL A 227 1.55 2.65 8.86
CA VAL A 227 1.78 1.21 8.80
C VAL A 227 2.98 0.97 7.92
N THR A 228 4.05 0.47 8.47
CA THR A 228 5.28 0.10 7.76
C THR A 228 6.20 -0.66 8.71
N ASP A 229 7.38 -1.05 8.26
CA ASP A 229 8.47 -1.52 9.13
C ASP A 229 9.01 -0.31 9.94
N ILE A 230 8.30 0.04 11.04
CA ILE A 230 8.67 1.18 11.90
C ILE A 230 9.89 0.84 12.74
N ASP A 231 9.97 -0.40 13.22
CA ASP A 231 11.07 -0.92 14.03
C ASP A 231 11.77 -2.08 13.34
N PRO A 232 12.78 -1.84 12.48
CA PRO A 232 13.48 -2.89 11.73
C PRO A 232 14.21 -3.93 12.60
N THR A 233 14.21 -3.75 13.93
CA THR A 233 14.71 -4.78 14.85
C THR A 233 13.71 -5.90 15.11
N ARG A 234 12.48 -5.75 14.62
CA ARG A 234 11.37 -6.71 14.74
C ARG A 234 10.98 -7.24 13.37
N PRO A 235 10.51 -8.49 13.26
CA PRO A 235 9.94 -8.97 12.02
C PRO A 235 8.51 -8.43 11.81
N GLY A 236 8.16 -8.12 10.57
CA GLY A 236 6.83 -7.64 10.19
C GLY A 236 6.69 -6.13 10.29
N MET A 237 5.47 -5.63 10.22
CA MET A 237 5.16 -4.21 10.24
C MET A 237 4.57 -3.79 11.58
N GLU A 238 4.79 -2.54 11.95
CA GLU A 238 4.13 -1.89 13.07
C GLU A 238 3.14 -0.84 12.57
N THR A 239 2.15 -0.58 13.42
CA THR A 239 1.24 0.55 13.28
C THR A 239 1.48 1.56 14.38
N PHE A 240 1.78 2.80 13.98
CA PHE A 240 1.75 3.96 14.88
C PHE A 240 0.44 4.71 14.67
N ALA A 241 -0.42 4.73 15.67
CA ALA A 241 -1.76 5.30 15.62
C ALA A 241 -1.94 6.43 16.65
N ILE A 242 -2.53 7.54 16.20
CA ILE A 242 -2.76 8.74 17.00
C ILE A 242 -4.26 8.88 17.22
N GLN A 243 -4.69 8.97 18.46
CA GLN A 243 -6.10 8.96 18.82
C GLN A 243 -6.61 10.31 19.36
N GLN A 244 -7.95 10.45 19.50
CA GLN A 244 -8.59 11.74 19.83
C GLN A 244 -9.17 11.83 21.23
N SER A 245 -9.62 10.77 21.87
CA SER A 245 -10.55 10.90 22.98
C SER A 245 -10.30 9.95 24.17
N THR A 246 -9.06 9.52 24.38
CA THR A 246 -8.69 8.71 25.54
C THR A 246 -7.46 9.27 26.28
N LEU A 247 -7.12 8.66 27.44
CA LEU A 247 -5.87 8.97 28.14
C LEU A 247 -4.63 8.45 27.43
N ILE A 248 -4.74 7.52 26.49
CA ILE A 248 -3.64 7.08 25.66
C ILE A 248 -3.65 7.94 24.40
N GLY A 249 -2.66 8.82 24.25
CA GLY A 249 -2.61 9.78 23.14
C GLY A 249 -2.15 9.18 21.84
N GLN A 250 -1.30 8.16 21.91
CA GLN A 250 -0.77 7.45 20.75
C GLN A 250 -0.37 6.04 21.12
N TYR A 251 -0.34 5.16 20.11
CA TYR A 251 -0.06 3.74 20.24
C TYR A 251 0.98 3.31 19.21
N LEU A 252 1.83 2.38 19.58
CA LEU A 252 2.57 1.54 18.65
C LEU A 252 2.14 0.10 18.88
N TYR A 253 1.71 -0.60 17.85
CA TYR A 253 1.30 -1.98 17.92
C TYR A 253 1.76 -2.80 16.72
N ASP A 254 1.84 -4.10 16.89
CA ASP A 254 2.15 -5.08 15.85
C ASP A 254 0.99 -5.17 14.86
N SER A 255 1.23 -4.89 13.60
CA SER A 255 0.17 -4.75 12.59
C SER A 255 -0.51 -6.07 12.23
N ALA A 256 0.16 -7.21 12.37
CA ALA A 256 -0.42 -8.51 12.09
C ALA A 256 -1.38 -9.00 13.20
N THR A 257 -1.17 -8.54 14.43
CA THR A 257 -1.87 -9.08 15.61
C THR A 257 -2.68 -8.06 16.39
N GLY A 258 -2.45 -6.77 16.16
CA GLY A 258 -3.02 -5.68 16.97
C GLY A 258 -2.46 -5.60 18.39
N LYS A 259 -1.42 -6.36 18.72
CA LYS A 259 -0.82 -6.37 20.06
C LYS A 259 -0.05 -5.07 20.32
N HIS A 260 -0.43 -4.35 21.37
CA HIS A 260 0.26 -3.13 21.78
C HIS A 260 1.72 -3.43 22.17
N LEU A 261 2.63 -2.68 21.58
CA LEU A 261 4.05 -2.67 21.87
C LEU A 261 4.39 -1.51 22.80
N LYS A 262 3.74 -0.35 22.57
CA LYS A 262 3.93 0.87 23.38
C LYS A 262 2.66 1.70 23.42
N GLU A 263 2.42 2.32 24.57
CA GLU A 263 1.35 3.30 24.80
C GLU A 263 1.91 4.55 25.45
N TRP A 264 1.44 5.72 25.01
CA TRP A 264 1.86 7.02 25.58
C TRP A 264 0.68 7.71 26.23
N TYR A 265 0.72 7.83 27.54
CA TYR A 265 -0.36 8.37 28.34
C TYR A 265 -0.32 9.88 28.44
N LEU A 266 -1.48 10.51 28.29
CA LEU A 266 -1.69 11.94 28.44
C LEU A 266 -1.97 12.29 29.90
N PRO A 267 -1.63 13.53 30.34
CA PRO A 267 -2.00 14.01 31.67
C PRO A 267 -3.52 14.22 31.84
N SER A 268 -4.23 14.43 30.74
CA SER A 268 -5.68 14.56 30.67
C SER A 268 -6.17 14.19 29.27
N ILE A 269 -7.45 13.89 29.12
CA ILE A 269 -8.06 13.59 27.81
C ILE A 269 -8.13 14.86 26.97
N TYR A 270 -7.54 14.83 25.80
CA TYR A 270 -7.70 15.84 24.76
C TYR A 270 -7.50 15.20 23.39
N ASP A 271 -7.94 15.89 22.35
CA ASP A 271 -7.73 15.50 20.95
C ASP A 271 -6.26 15.71 20.59
N VAL A 272 -5.53 14.61 20.40
CA VAL A 272 -4.15 14.64 19.94
C VAL A 272 -4.09 14.93 18.44
N GLY A 273 -5.09 14.50 17.70
CA GLY A 273 -5.26 14.73 16.28
C GLY A 273 -4.23 13.99 15.44
N ARG A 274 -3.13 14.64 15.13
CA ARG A 274 -2.15 14.14 14.16
C ARG A 274 -0.79 13.84 14.79
N GLY A 275 -0.03 13.00 14.08
CA GLY A 275 1.34 12.70 14.40
C GLY A 275 2.14 12.42 13.13
N ALA A 276 3.39 12.05 13.31
CA ALA A 276 4.32 11.68 12.25
C ALA A 276 5.17 10.48 12.68
N ALA A 277 5.54 9.66 11.72
CA ALA A 277 6.48 8.56 11.84
C ALA A 277 7.46 8.68 10.66
N PHE A 278 8.63 9.27 10.90
CA PHE A 278 9.63 9.55 9.88
C PHE A 278 11.02 9.28 10.44
N ASP A 279 11.93 8.84 9.59
CA ASP A 279 13.34 8.75 9.95
C ASP A 279 13.97 10.15 9.89
N ILE A 280 14.35 10.67 11.05
CA ILE A 280 14.99 11.98 11.21
C ILE A 280 16.32 11.90 11.96
N ASP A 281 16.73 10.72 12.41
CA ASP A 281 17.90 10.53 13.27
C ASP A 281 18.76 9.34 12.78
N PRO A 282 19.89 9.60 12.10
CA PRO A 282 20.76 8.54 11.59
C PRO A 282 21.41 7.69 12.69
N ASP A 283 21.36 8.12 13.96
CA ASP A 283 21.95 7.39 15.09
C ASP A 283 20.99 6.36 15.71
N HIS A 284 19.73 6.35 15.31
CA HIS A 284 18.71 5.41 15.78
C HIS A 284 18.10 4.63 14.62
N LEU A 285 17.99 3.34 14.79
CA LEU A 285 17.42 2.44 13.79
C LEU A 285 15.88 2.54 13.78
N GLY A 286 15.29 2.67 12.61
CA GLY A 286 13.86 2.79 12.42
C GLY A 286 13.35 4.22 12.47
N LEU A 287 12.05 4.39 12.56
CA LEU A 287 11.42 5.71 12.47
C LEU A 287 11.31 6.39 13.84
N GLU A 288 11.47 7.69 13.87
CA GLU A 288 11.07 8.51 15.01
C GLU A 288 9.58 8.81 14.96
N LEU A 289 8.96 8.72 16.15
CA LEU A 289 7.52 8.83 16.35
C LEU A 289 7.19 10.07 17.18
N TRP A 290 6.30 10.93 16.71
CA TRP A 290 5.82 12.06 17.51
C TRP A 290 4.39 12.48 17.16
N SER A 291 3.76 13.14 18.12
CA SER A 291 2.44 13.76 17.97
C SER A 291 2.30 14.93 18.95
N TYR A 292 1.13 15.53 19.04
CA TYR A 292 0.85 16.49 20.11
C TYR A 292 0.75 15.87 21.52
N ALA A 293 0.89 14.55 21.63
CA ALA A 293 0.97 13.86 22.93
C ALA A 293 2.31 14.04 23.63
N SER A 294 3.36 14.50 22.95
CA SER A 294 4.70 14.69 23.50
C SER A 294 5.41 15.89 22.87
N ASP A 295 6.18 16.59 23.65
CA ASP A 295 7.07 17.67 23.18
C ASP A 295 8.33 17.14 22.47
N TYR A 296 8.60 15.85 22.59
CA TYR A 296 9.80 15.19 22.08
C TYR A 296 9.42 14.03 21.16
N PRO A 297 10.23 13.73 20.14
CA PRO A 297 10.12 12.50 19.39
C PRO A 297 10.56 11.29 20.22
N TRP A 298 10.13 10.10 19.77
CA TRP A 298 10.47 8.82 20.37
C TRP A 298 11.05 7.92 19.27
N THR A 299 12.09 7.17 19.58
CA THR A 299 12.55 6.13 18.66
C THR A 299 11.50 5.00 18.53
N ALA A 300 11.57 4.23 17.46
CA ALA A 300 10.72 3.04 17.27
C ALA A 300 10.77 2.08 18.48
N GLN A 301 11.93 1.92 19.12
CA GLN A 301 12.11 1.09 20.32
C GLN A 301 11.57 1.73 21.61
N GLY A 302 10.99 2.94 21.51
CA GLY A 302 10.33 3.62 22.63
C GLY A 302 11.26 4.41 23.57
N LYS A 303 12.44 4.83 23.10
CA LYS A 303 13.31 5.77 23.82
C LYS A 303 12.91 7.21 23.50
N MET A 304 12.69 8.03 24.51
CA MET A 304 12.42 9.47 24.33
C MET A 304 13.71 10.22 23.99
N LEU A 305 13.69 11.00 22.92
CA LEU A 305 14.79 11.84 22.48
C LEU A 305 14.66 13.25 23.07
N LYS A 306 15.07 13.40 24.34
CA LYS A 306 14.87 14.64 25.11
C LYS A 306 15.70 15.83 24.63
N ASP A 307 16.76 15.56 23.92
CA ASP A 307 17.64 16.58 23.35
C ASP A 307 17.20 17.02 21.94
N ALA A 308 16.24 16.31 21.35
CA ALA A 308 15.65 16.62 20.07
C ALA A 308 14.36 17.43 20.23
N THR A 309 14.09 18.32 19.29
CA THR A 309 12.79 18.98 19.17
C THR A 309 11.92 18.19 18.20
N ARG A 310 10.69 17.87 18.60
CA ARG A 310 9.78 17.26 17.64
C ARG A 310 9.56 18.19 16.44
N GLY A 311 9.49 17.58 15.26
CA GLY A 311 9.17 18.30 14.04
C GLY A 311 7.71 18.78 13.98
N ASP A 312 7.36 19.44 12.90
CA ASP A 312 5.97 19.75 12.57
C ASP A 312 5.18 18.46 12.38
N ILE A 313 3.86 18.54 12.55
CA ILE A 313 2.94 17.41 12.37
C ILE A 313 2.31 17.52 10.99
N SER A 314 3.17 17.53 10.00
CA SER A 314 2.83 17.67 8.58
C SER A 314 2.86 16.33 7.86
N ASP A 315 2.74 16.39 6.56
CA ASP A 315 2.90 15.24 5.69
C ASP A 315 4.40 15.01 5.43
N GLY A 316 4.80 13.79 5.11
CA GLY A 316 6.19 13.44 4.79
C GLY A 316 6.45 13.51 3.29
N ILE A 317 7.71 13.77 2.94
CA ILE A 317 8.20 13.81 1.56
C ILE A 317 9.69 13.46 1.53
N TRP A 318 10.14 12.69 0.56
CA TRP A 318 11.57 12.56 0.26
C TRP A 318 11.95 13.60 -0.78
N TRP A 319 12.68 14.63 -0.35
CA TRP A 319 12.96 15.80 -1.18
C TRP A 319 14.43 16.09 -1.38
N ASP A 320 15.26 15.93 -0.37
CA ASP A 320 16.68 16.23 -0.50
C ASP A 320 17.52 15.02 -0.97
N GLY A 321 18.81 15.01 -0.72
CA GLY A 321 19.71 14.02 -1.28
C GLY A 321 20.02 12.84 -0.37
N ASP A 322 19.49 12.81 0.87
CA ASP A 322 19.69 11.70 1.80
C ASP A 322 18.37 10.92 2.04
N LEU A 323 18.43 9.83 2.79
CA LEU A 323 17.31 8.92 3.00
C LEU A 323 16.37 9.37 4.14
N GLY A 324 16.75 10.39 4.90
CA GLY A 324 15.88 10.97 5.92
C GLY A 324 14.67 11.65 5.32
N ARG A 325 13.53 11.54 6.00
CA ARG A 325 12.27 12.05 5.45
C ARG A 325 12.02 13.49 5.88
N GLU A 326 11.85 14.37 4.91
CA GLU A 326 11.46 15.75 5.12
C GLU A 326 9.97 15.87 5.41
N GLN A 327 9.59 17.07 5.83
CA GLN A 327 8.21 17.44 6.14
C GLN A 327 7.67 18.39 5.07
N LEU A 328 6.55 18.02 4.48
CA LEU A 328 5.75 18.87 3.60
C LEU A 328 4.77 19.66 4.44
N SER A 329 5.17 20.85 4.85
CA SER A 329 4.51 21.65 5.87
C SER A 329 3.66 22.77 5.29
N GLN A 330 2.68 23.21 6.09
CA GLN A 330 1.77 24.31 5.73
C GLN A 330 1.77 25.36 6.84
N ASN A 331 1.97 26.62 6.46
CA ASN A 331 1.77 27.76 7.36
C ASN A 331 0.42 28.44 7.12
N GLY A 332 -0.32 28.68 8.21
CA GLY A 332 -1.61 29.37 8.18
C GLY A 332 -2.80 28.43 8.04
N GLY A 333 -3.90 28.74 8.67
CA GLY A 333 -5.13 27.93 8.67
C GLY A 333 -5.68 27.65 7.27
N SER A 334 -6.80 26.98 7.19
CA SER A 334 -7.49 26.45 5.98
C SER A 334 -7.85 27.48 4.86
N GLY A 335 -7.13 28.57 4.74
CA GLY A 335 -7.38 29.66 3.79
C GLY A 335 -6.43 29.66 2.59
N TYR A 336 -6.85 30.30 1.51
CA TYR A 336 -6.14 30.43 0.24
C TYR A 336 -4.75 31.15 0.31
N ASN A 337 -4.33 31.58 1.49
CA ASN A 337 -3.11 32.32 1.71
C ASN A 337 -2.04 31.56 2.50
N SER A 338 -2.19 30.26 2.68
CA SER A 338 -1.20 29.45 3.39
C SER A 338 -0.07 29.02 2.45
N SER A 339 1.16 29.12 2.94
CA SER A 339 2.34 28.65 2.21
C SER A 339 2.52 27.14 2.37
N LEU A 340 2.89 26.48 1.29
CA LEU A 340 3.36 25.09 1.25
C LEU A 340 4.87 25.11 1.10
N PHE A 341 5.58 24.36 1.94
CA PHE A 341 7.04 24.33 1.95
C PHE A 341 7.59 22.99 2.47
N VAL A 342 8.84 22.74 2.15
CA VAL A 342 9.58 21.57 2.64
C VAL A 342 10.54 21.99 3.74
N THR A 343 10.52 21.27 4.84
CA THR A 343 11.41 21.46 5.97
C THR A 343 12.07 20.13 6.31
N LYS A 344 13.39 20.10 6.38
CA LYS A 344 14.13 19.01 6.98
C LYS A 344 14.18 19.21 8.49
N THR A 345 13.72 18.23 9.21
CA THR A 345 13.85 18.14 10.67
C THR A 345 14.85 17.05 11.00
N THR A 346 15.79 17.37 11.84
CA THR A 346 16.75 16.44 12.44
C THR A 346 16.74 16.63 13.95
N VAL A 347 17.44 15.80 14.69
CA VAL A 347 17.61 15.97 16.15
C VAL A 347 18.24 17.31 16.52
N ASP A 348 19.03 17.90 15.65
CA ASP A 348 19.70 19.20 15.85
C ASP A 348 18.81 20.41 15.55
N GLY A 349 17.62 20.20 15.00
CA GLY A 349 16.68 21.26 14.67
C GLY A 349 16.11 21.15 13.26
N SER A 350 15.43 22.19 12.80
CA SER A 350 14.74 22.23 11.51
C SER A 350 15.36 23.23 10.55
N LYS A 351 15.48 22.85 9.29
CA LYS A 351 16.00 23.68 8.19
C LYS A 351 14.96 23.77 7.08
N HIS A 352 14.64 24.98 6.68
CA HIS A 352 13.78 25.23 5.51
C HIS A 352 14.56 24.91 4.22
N LEU A 353 13.98 24.09 3.35
CA LEU A 353 14.59 23.67 2.09
C LEU A 353 13.95 24.32 0.87
N ASN A 354 12.63 24.35 0.78
CA ASN A 354 11.92 24.85 -0.40
C ASN A 354 10.58 25.49 -0.02
N ASP A 355 10.10 26.41 -0.87
CA ASP A 355 8.83 27.11 -0.73
C ASP A 355 8.08 27.09 -2.08
N PHE A 356 6.91 26.45 -2.13
CA PHE A 356 6.10 26.34 -3.34
C PHE A 356 5.06 27.45 -3.49
N PHE A 357 4.81 28.22 -2.45
CA PHE A 357 3.67 29.13 -2.38
C PHE A 357 3.74 30.30 -3.37
N ARG A 358 4.94 30.76 -3.71
CA ARG A 358 5.16 31.93 -4.55
C ARG A 358 5.53 31.59 -5.98
N HIS A 359 5.49 30.33 -6.35
CA HIS A 359 5.82 29.95 -7.71
C HIS A 359 4.77 30.48 -8.66
N GLN A 360 5.24 31.19 -9.66
CA GLN A 360 4.47 31.75 -10.74
C GLN A 360 4.84 31.01 -12.03
N TYR A 361 3.84 30.69 -12.82
CA TYR A 361 4.08 30.14 -14.15
C TYR A 361 3.70 31.16 -15.23
N LYS A 362 4.42 31.11 -16.33
CA LYS A 362 4.13 31.97 -17.49
C LYS A 362 3.10 31.27 -18.37
N ARG A 363 1.97 31.94 -18.61
CA ARG A 363 0.94 31.44 -19.52
C ARG A 363 1.38 31.59 -20.97
N ASN A 364 0.70 30.89 -21.88
CA ASN A 364 0.97 30.96 -23.32
C ASN A 364 0.74 32.37 -23.88
N ASP A 365 -0.13 33.16 -23.27
CA ASP A 365 -0.38 34.58 -23.63
C ASP A 365 0.66 35.57 -23.05
N GLY A 366 1.64 35.06 -22.30
CA GLY A 366 2.70 35.83 -21.67
C GLY A 366 2.34 36.40 -20.29
N THR A 367 1.12 36.27 -19.83
CA THR A 367 0.71 36.65 -18.47
C THR A 367 1.22 35.68 -17.42
N VAL A 368 1.16 36.08 -16.15
CA VAL A 368 1.62 35.30 -15.01
C VAL A 368 0.43 34.70 -14.27
N GLY A 369 0.45 33.39 -14.05
CA GLY A 369 -0.49 32.69 -13.22
C GLY A 369 0.13 32.28 -11.89
N THR A 370 -0.69 31.82 -10.97
CA THR A 370 -0.28 31.29 -9.66
C THR A 370 -0.62 29.81 -9.54
N VAL A 371 0.05 29.12 -8.64
CA VAL A 371 -0.23 27.71 -8.31
C VAL A 371 -0.89 27.61 -6.95
N ARG A 372 -1.68 26.57 -6.75
CA ARG A 372 -2.28 26.26 -5.45
C ARG A 372 -2.39 24.75 -5.24
N GLY A 373 -2.59 24.33 -3.99
CA GLY A 373 -2.92 22.96 -3.65
C GLY A 373 -4.32 22.54 -4.09
N GLY A 374 -4.59 21.24 -4.07
CA GLY A 374 -5.87 20.66 -4.46
C GLY A 374 -6.99 20.93 -3.45
N SER A 375 -6.70 20.77 -2.16
CA SER A 375 -7.65 21.05 -1.08
C SER A 375 -6.99 21.99 -0.07
N GLY A 376 -7.41 23.23 -0.05
CA GLY A 376 -6.75 24.26 0.76
C GLY A 376 -5.32 24.47 0.30
N THR A 377 -4.36 24.15 1.14
CA THR A 377 -2.93 24.30 0.90
C THR A 377 -2.19 23.02 0.54
N ARG A 378 -2.86 21.87 0.61
CA ARG A 378 -2.24 20.59 0.27
C ARG A 378 -2.07 20.45 -1.23
N PRO A 379 -0.98 19.78 -1.69
CA PRO A 379 -0.84 19.43 -3.09
C PRO A 379 -2.03 18.62 -3.60
N ALA A 380 -2.24 18.62 -4.91
CA ALA A 380 -3.17 17.70 -5.53
C ALA A 380 -2.69 16.25 -5.38
N PHE A 381 -1.37 16.06 -5.44
CA PHE A 381 -0.68 14.80 -5.23
C PHE A 381 0.79 15.07 -4.92
N TRP A 382 1.46 14.18 -4.21
CA TRP A 382 2.90 14.06 -4.15
C TRP A 382 3.28 12.59 -4.05
N GLY A 383 4.45 12.24 -4.58
CA GLY A 383 4.97 10.89 -4.66
C GLY A 383 6.06 10.80 -5.71
N ASP A 384 6.78 9.70 -5.76
CA ASP A 384 7.80 9.43 -6.78
C ASP A 384 7.15 9.18 -8.14
N ILE A 385 6.99 10.25 -8.93
CA ILE A 385 6.34 10.24 -10.24
C ILE A 385 7.37 10.05 -11.36
N PHE A 386 8.57 10.61 -11.18
CA PHE A 386 9.62 10.56 -12.21
C PHE A 386 10.55 9.37 -12.06
N GLY A 387 10.42 8.59 -10.99
CA GLY A 387 11.12 7.33 -10.81
C GLY A 387 12.57 7.49 -10.38
N ASP A 388 12.90 8.56 -9.68
CA ASP A 388 14.25 8.77 -9.13
C ASP A 388 14.32 8.56 -7.60
N TRP A 389 13.28 7.94 -7.01
CA TRP A 389 12.98 7.66 -5.62
C TRP A 389 12.57 8.88 -4.78
N ARG A 390 12.89 10.07 -5.21
CA ARG A 390 12.43 11.30 -4.54
C ARG A 390 11.05 11.67 -5.05
N GLU A 391 10.30 12.34 -4.18
CA GLU A 391 8.88 12.58 -4.44
C GLU A 391 8.67 13.95 -5.10
N GLU A 392 7.87 13.97 -6.16
CA GLU A 392 7.42 15.20 -6.83
C GLU A 392 6.15 15.73 -6.15
N VAL A 393 5.98 17.06 -6.27
CA VAL A 393 4.80 17.76 -5.78
C VAL A 393 3.98 18.28 -6.96
N ILE A 394 2.71 17.85 -7.04
CA ILE A 394 1.76 18.29 -8.07
C ILE A 394 0.84 19.36 -7.51
N LEU A 395 0.90 20.55 -8.09
CA LEU A 395 0.03 21.68 -7.79
C LEU A 395 -0.87 22.02 -8.97
N MET A 396 -2.00 22.63 -8.70
CA MET A 396 -2.93 23.10 -9.73
C MET A 396 -2.56 24.50 -10.20
N LYS A 397 -2.57 24.72 -11.51
CA LYS A 397 -2.57 26.07 -12.10
C LYS A 397 -3.91 26.74 -11.83
N GLN A 398 -3.87 27.94 -11.32
CA GLN A 398 -5.07 28.72 -11.06
C GLN A 398 -5.11 29.96 -11.94
N ASP A 399 -6.17 30.09 -12.72
CA ASP A 399 -6.53 31.28 -13.46
C ASP A 399 -7.82 31.85 -12.90
N ALA A 400 -7.76 33.12 -12.49
CA ALA A 400 -8.85 33.91 -11.95
C ALA A 400 -9.91 33.16 -11.11
N ASN A 401 -10.63 32.20 -11.69
CA ASN A 401 -11.73 31.47 -11.02
C ASN A 401 -11.77 29.96 -11.36
N SER A 402 -10.77 29.43 -12.06
CA SER A 402 -10.74 28.02 -12.45
C SER A 402 -9.33 27.42 -12.41
N SER A 403 -9.24 26.12 -12.16
CA SER A 403 -8.00 25.37 -12.34
C SER A 403 -7.83 25.01 -13.81
N THR A 404 -6.72 25.40 -14.43
CA THR A 404 -6.49 25.30 -15.87
C THR A 404 -5.42 24.29 -16.25
N GLY A 405 -4.89 23.56 -15.29
CA GLY A 405 -3.87 22.54 -15.52
C GLY A 405 -3.10 22.23 -14.23
N ILE A 406 -2.05 21.46 -14.38
CA ILE A 406 -1.16 21.05 -13.28
C ILE A 406 0.26 21.56 -13.51
N VAL A 407 1.01 21.64 -12.43
CA VAL A 407 2.46 21.89 -12.41
C VAL A 407 3.09 20.85 -11.49
N GLY A 408 4.06 20.10 -11.99
CA GLY A 408 4.92 19.22 -11.20
C GLY A 408 6.21 19.96 -10.81
N TYR A 409 6.63 19.73 -9.58
CA TYR A 409 7.90 20.19 -9.05
C TYR A 409 8.71 18.99 -8.61
N SER A 410 9.93 18.87 -9.10
CA SER A 410 10.96 17.97 -8.61
C SER A 410 12.08 18.75 -7.93
N THR A 411 12.90 18.07 -7.15
CA THR A 411 14.06 18.68 -6.50
C THR A 411 15.24 18.80 -7.45
N GLU A 412 16.07 19.85 -7.28
CA GLU A 412 17.37 20.00 -7.95
C GLU A 412 18.54 19.61 -7.02
N ILE A 413 18.26 19.19 -5.80
CA ILE A 413 19.29 18.82 -4.84
C ILE A 413 19.95 17.50 -5.29
N PRO A 414 21.28 17.45 -5.46
CA PRO A 414 21.94 16.22 -5.88
C PRO A 414 21.88 15.15 -4.79
N THR A 415 21.88 13.88 -5.20
CA THR A 415 21.98 12.72 -4.32
C THR A 415 23.03 11.76 -4.83
N ASP A 416 23.69 11.08 -3.90
CA ASP A 416 24.59 9.94 -4.16
C ASP A 416 23.86 8.59 -4.06
N HIS A 417 22.60 8.60 -3.64
CA HIS A 417 21.77 7.39 -3.56
C HIS A 417 21.10 7.08 -4.89
N THR A 418 21.21 5.84 -5.33
CA THR A 418 20.54 5.32 -6.51
C THR A 418 19.74 4.09 -6.12
N MET A 419 18.45 4.09 -6.41
CA MET A 419 17.58 2.95 -6.15
C MET A 419 16.47 2.86 -7.21
N TYR A 420 15.62 1.86 -7.10
CA TYR A 420 14.44 1.71 -7.95
C TYR A 420 13.42 2.84 -7.71
N ALA A 421 12.53 3.05 -8.65
CA ALA A 421 11.39 3.94 -8.46
C ALA A 421 10.51 3.41 -7.32
N LEU A 422 10.16 4.25 -6.34
CA LEU A 422 9.36 3.80 -5.19
C LEU A 422 7.99 3.24 -5.63
N GLN A 423 7.47 3.67 -6.77
CA GLN A 423 6.25 3.11 -7.37
C GLN A 423 6.37 1.62 -7.77
N GLU A 424 7.57 1.07 -7.85
CA GLU A 424 7.76 -0.38 -8.04
C GLU A 424 7.48 -1.18 -6.77
N ASP A 425 7.57 -0.55 -5.60
CA ASP A 425 7.18 -1.17 -4.34
C ASP A 425 5.65 -1.21 -4.20
N PRO A 426 5.03 -2.39 -4.02
CA PRO A 426 3.58 -2.51 -3.88
C PRO A 426 3.03 -1.72 -2.70
N HIS A 427 3.70 -1.76 -1.55
CA HIS A 427 3.26 -1.04 -0.36
C HIS A 427 3.22 0.47 -0.62
N TYR A 428 4.33 1.04 -1.14
CA TYR A 428 4.39 2.46 -1.48
C TYR A 428 3.34 2.83 -2.55
N ARG A 429 3.25 2.04 -3.62
CA ARG A 429 2.32 2.27 -4.72
C ARG A 429 0.85 2.22 -4.27
N LEU A 430 0.48 1.24 -3.45
CA LEU A 430 -0.88 1.12 -2.94
C LEU A 430 -1.21 2.26 -1.98
N ASP A 431 -0.28 2.65 -1.13
CA ASP A 431 -0.43 3.80 -0.24
C ASP A 431 -0.66 5.11 -1.02
N CYS A 432 0.00 5.27 -2.18
CA CYS A 432 -0.26 6.37 -3.11
C CYS A 432 -1.67 6.36 -3.71
N THR A 433 -2.37 5.23 -3.73
CA THR A 433 -3.76 5.14 -4.22
C THR A 433 -4.80 5.50 -3.16
N THR A 434 -4.42 5.55 -1.90
CA THR A 434 -5.32 5.83 -0.78
C THR A 434 -5.96 7.19 -0.93
N ARG A 435 -7.29 7.21 -0.83
CA ARG A 435 -8.11 8.43 -0.94
C ARG A 435 -9.14 8.47 0.17
N GLY A 436 -9.50 9.66 0.57
CA GLY A 436 -10.51 9.85 1.59
C GLY A 436 -10.50 11.26 2.14
N TYR A 437 -10.57 11.36 3.44
CA TYR A 437 -10.59 12.60 4.16
C TYR A 437 -9.25 13.38 3.99
N TYR A 438 -9.12 14.55 4.57
CA TYR A 438 -7.96 15.43 4.40
C TYR A 438 -6.60 14.86 4.87
N GLN A 439 -6.57 13.65 5.41
CA GLN A 439 -5.34 12.98 5.87
C GLN A 439 -4.55 12.30 4.75
N SER A 440 -5.17 12.03 3.60
CA SER A 440 -4.51 11.38 2.47
C SER A 440 -4.13 12.38 1.35
N PRO A 441 -3.15 12.07 0.48
CA PRO A 441 -2.26 10.94 0.54
C PRO A 441 -1.05 11.28 1.43
N ASN A 442 -0.73 10.48 2.40
CA ASN A 442 0.47 10.62 3.21
C ASN A 442 1.06 9.23 3.33
N THR A 443 2.02 8.93 2.46
CA THR A 443 2.59 7.60 2.36
C THR A 443 3.23 7.16 3.67
N SER A 444 2.99 5.90 4.03
CA SER A 444 3.61 5.22 5.15
C SER A 444 4.55 4.18 4.59
N PHE A 445 5.79 4.53 4.42
CA PHE A 445 6.80 3.68 3.82
C PHE A 445 8.11 3.84 4.57
N TYR A 446 8.86 2.76 4.73
CA TYR A 446 10.17 2.80 5.34
C TYR A 446 11.25 2.94 4.27
N LEU A 447 11.94 4.04 4.33
CA LEU A 447 13.19 4.29 3.63
C LEU A 447 14.03 5.13 4.60
N GLY A 448 15.12 4.58 5.12
CA GLY A 448 15.78 5.15 6.27
C GLY A 448 17.30 5.25 6.14
N TYR A 449 17.90 6.02 7.02
CA TYR A 449 19.34 6.28 7.08
C TYR A 449 20.20 5.03 7.27
N ASP A 450 19.62 3.93 7.78
CA ASP A 450 20.30 2.66 7.98
C ASP A 450 20.42 1.81 6.71
N MET A 451 19.84 2.25 5.60
CA MET A 451 19.95 1.58 4.31
C MET A 451 21.27 1.92 3.62
N PHE A 452 22.26 1.06 3.71
CA PHE A 452 23.56 1.23 3.05
C PHE A 452 23.54 0.93 1.56
N GLU A 453 22.65 0.04 1.14
CA GLU A 453 22.45 -0.34 -0.25
C GLU A 453 20.98 -0.16 -0.60
N ALA A 454 20.71 0.22 -1.85
CA ALA A 454 19.34 0.25 -2.34
C ALA A 454 18.69 -1.13 -2.17
N PRO A 455 17.48 -1.20 -1.59
CA PRO A 455 16.74 -2.45 -1.52
C PRO A 455 16.48 -2.99 -2.92
N LEU A 456 16.31 -4.31 -3.06
CA LEU A 456 15.86 -4.88 -4.32
C LEU A 456 14.39 -4.51 -4.53
N PRO A 457 13.96 -4.21 -5.77
CA PRO A 457 12.55 -3.99 -6.06
C PRO A 457 11.75 -5.23 -5.61
N PRO A 458 10.67 -5.06 -4.87
CA PRO A 458 9.89 -6.20 -4.38
C PRO A 458 9.10 -6.92 -5.48
N ILE A 459 8.86 -6.25 -6.61
CA ILE A 459 8.29 -6.87 -7.81
C ILE A 459 9.37 -6.92 -8.88
N MET A 460 9.71 -8.14 -9.27
CA MET A 460 10.73 -8.39 -10.29
C MET A 460 10.04 -8.87 -11.56
N GLN A 461 10.11 -8.05 -12.60
CA GLN A 461 9.63 -8.46 -13.91
C GLN A 461 10.56 -9.55 -14.49
N THR A 462 9.98 -10.71 -14.79
CA THR A 462 10.72 -11.87 -15.31
C THR A 462 10.16 -12.32 -16.65
N ASP A 463 10.91 -13.15 -17.39
CA ASP A 463 10.40 -13.78 -18.60
C ASP A 463 9.24 -14.74 -18.32
N LEU A 464 9.35 -15.48 -17.21
CA LEU A 464 8.47 -16.58 -16.87
C LEU A 464 8.01 -16.49 -15.43
N ARG A 465 6.73 -16.78 -15.22
CA ARG A 465 6.12 -16.99 -13.92
C ARG A 465 5.72 -18.46 -13.77
N TYR A 466 6.08 -19.07 -12.66
CA TYR A 466 5.65 -20.43 -12.36
C TYR A 466 4.16 -20.47 -12.04
N LYS A 467 3.47 -21.51 -12.52
CA LYS A 467 2.04 -21.71 -12.28
C LYS A 467 1.74 -23.04 -11.58
N ASP A 468 1.99 -24.19 -12.25
CA ASP A 468 1.50 -25.48 -11.74
C ASP A 468 2.36 -26.70 -12.15
N GLY A 469 3.57 -26.47 -12.65
CA GLY A 469 4.46 -27.54 -13.11
C GLY A 469 5.03 -28.38 -11.96
N SER A 470 5.38 -29.63 -12.24
CA SER A 470 6.07 -30.51 -11.29
C SER A 470 7.58 -30.65 -11.58
N ALA A 471 8.09 -29.91 -12.56
CA ALA A 471 9.48 -29.98 -12.97
C ALA A 471 10.03 -28.61 -13.40
N LEU A 472 11.31 -28.41 -13.14
CA LEU A 472 12.12 -27.30 -13.64
C LEU A 472 13.32 -27.89 -14.42
N GLY A 473 13.44 -27.53 -15.67
CA GLY A 473 14.49 -27.97 -16.60
C GLY A 473 14.09 -27.66 -18.03
N GLN A 474 15.01 -27.85 -18.96
CA GLN A 474 14.79 -27.48 -20.36
C GLN A 474 13.49 -28.08 -20.93
N GLY A 475 12.60 -27.23 -21.43
CA GLY A 475 11.30 -27.61 -21.97
C GLY A 475 10.22 -27.91 -20.94
N ALA A 476 10.49 -27.74 -19.63
CA ALA A 476 9.48 -27.94 -18.60
C ALA A 476 8.30 -26.99 -18.78
N THR A 477 7.09 -27.52 -18.69
CA THR A 477 5.83 -26.79 -18.76
C THR A 477 5.34 -26.40 -17.36
N GLY A 478 4.23 -25.67 -17.25
CA GLY A 478 3.72 -25.16 -15.99
C GLY A 478 4.20 -23.77 -15.67
N PHE A 479 4.60 -23.03 -16.69
CA PHE A 479 4.93 -21.60 -16.62
C PHE A 479 3.97 -20.80 -17.50
N THR A 480 3.92 -19.52 -17.23
CA THR A 480 3.27 -18.52 -18.08
C THR A 480 4.24 -17.39 -18.40
N SER A 481 3.89 -16.53 -19.37
CA SER A 481 4.45 -15.17 -19.41
C SER A 481 4.26 -14.45 -18.09
N PHE A 482 5.05 -13.42 -17.81
CA PHE A 482 4.97 -12.69 -16.54
C PHE A 482 3.56 -12.15 -16.24
N ASP A 483 2.89 -11.63 -17.27
CA ASP A 483 1.51 -11.13 -17.23
C ASP A 483 0.43 -12.23 -17.20
N GLN A 484 0.85 -13.50 -17.12
CA GLN A 484 0.00 -14.69 -17.06
C GLN A 484 -0.94 -14.91 -18.27
N THR A 485 -0.79 -14.15 -19.33
CA THR A 485 -1.69 -14.22 -20.51
C THR A 485 -1.39 -15.39 -21.44
N GLN A 486 -0.17 -15.94 -21.41
CA GLN A 486 0.27 -17.01 -22.31
C GLN A 486 0.95 -18.15 -21.56
N ALA A 487 0.57 -19.38 -21.86
CA ALA A 487 1.31 -20.55 -21.38
C ALA A 487 2.73 -20.56 -21.99
N ALA A 488 3.69 -20.93 -21.17
CA ALA A 488 5.09 -20.94 -21.53
C ALA A 488 5.81 -22.23 -21.06
N SER A 489 7.02 -22.43 -21.53
CA SER A 489 7.90 -23.49 -21.05
C SER A 489 9.27 -22.92 -20.70
N TYR A 490 9.91 -23.50 -19.68
CA TYR A 490 11.22 -23.07 -19.26
C TYR A 490 12.27 -23.34 -20.35
N GLN A 491 13.18 -22.40 -20.49
CA GLN A 491 14.41 -22.52 -21.30
C GLN A 491 15.57 -21.85 -20.54
N ASP A 492 16.76 -22.42 -20.66
CA ASP A 492 17.98 -21.85 -20.08
C ASP A 492 18.19 -20.40 -20.57
N GLY A 493 18.64 -19.55 -19.66
CA GLY A 493 18.83 -18.12 -19.91
C GLY A 493 17.59 -17.25 -19.66
N LYS A 494 16.42 -17.85 -19.40
CA LYS A 494 15.23 -17.13 -19.00
C LYS A 494 15.24 -16.77 -17.52
N SER A 495 14.72 -15.62 -17.17
CA SER A 495 14.42 -15.25 -15.79
C SER A 495 13.12 -15.89 -15.34
N ILE A 496 13.06 -16.33 -14.09
CA ILE A 496 11.89 -17.03 -13.54
C ILE A 496 11.53 -16.52 -12.16
N ILE A 497 10.22 -16.50 -11.87
CA ILE A 497 9.69 -16.17 -10.55
C ILE A 497 8.73 -17.26 -10.06
N PHE A 498 8.81 -17.55 -8.77
CA PHE A 498 7.88 -18.37 -7.99
C PHE A 498 7.29 -17.46 -6.93
N ASP A 499 5.99 -17.22 -7.00
CA ASP A 499 5.26 -16.30 -6.12
C ASP A 499 3.90 -16.87 -5.71
N ILE A 500 3.03 -16.08 -5.10
CA ILE A 500 1.71 -16.52 -4.61
C ILE A 500 0.82 -17.13 -5.71
N SER A 501 1.03 -16.79 -6.97
CA SER A 501 0.22 -17.30 -8.09
C SER A 501 0.54 -18.75 -8.47
N GLY A 502 1.63 -19.31 -7.96
CA GLY A 502 2.10 -20.67 -8.29
C GLY A 502 1.53 -21.74 -7.36
N ASP A 503 1.30 -22.94 -7.90
CA ASP A 503 0.90 -24.11 -7.11
C ASP A 503 2.08 -24.61 -6.26
N ASN A 504 2.03 -24.38 -4.96
CA ASN A 504 3.04 -24.81 -3.98
C ASN A 504 2.77 -26.20 -3.35
N SER A 505 1.70 -26.86 -3.77
CA SER A 505 1.29 -28.18 -3.23
C SER A 505 2.20 -29.33 -3.65
N LYS A 506 3.11 -29.09 -4.61
CA LYS A 506 3.97 -30.13 -5.21
C LYS A 506 5.44 -29.82 -5.01
N THR A 507 6.25 -30.89 -4.90
CA THR A 507 7.70 -30.78 -5.04
C THR A 507 8.05 -30.55 -6.52
N ILE A 508 8.76 -29.48 -6.81
CA ILE A 508 9.23 -29.12 -8.14
C ILE A 508 10.56 -29.84 -8.40
N SER A 509 10.57 -30.79 -9.31
CA SER A 509 11.75 -31.63 -9.60
C SER A 509 12.71 -30.86 -10.51
N ILE A 510 13.90 -30.54 -10.02
CA ILE A 510 15.00 -30.02 -10.84
C ILE A 510 15.64 -31.15 -11.60
N ASN A 511 15.64 -31.09 -12.93
CA ASN A 511 16.12 -32.15 -13.81
C ASN A 511 17.33 -31.66 -14.63
N GLY A 512 18.47 -32.36 -14.48
CA GLY A 512 19.73 -32.03 -15.16
C GLY A 512 20.35 -30.72 -14.63
N GLU A 513 21.04 -30.02 -15.51
CA GLU A 513 21.56 -28.70 -15.23
C GLU A 513 20.56 -27.65 -15.67
N VAL A 514 20.19 -26.76 -14.78
CA VAL A 514 19.22 -25.70 -15.00
C VAL A 514 19.92 -24.36 -14.85
N LYS A 515 19.79 -23.49 -15.86
CA LYS A 515 20.56 -22.24 -16.00
C LYS A 515 19.67 -21.04 -16.27
N PRO A 516 18.81 -20.62 -15.32
CA PRO A 516 18.10 -19.37 -15.49
C PRO A 516 19.08 -18.19 -15.49
N SER A 517 18.69 -17.06 -16.07
CA SER A 517 19.45 -15.82 -15.92
C SER A 517 19.38 -15.28 -14.49
N VAL A 518 18.20 -15.42 -13.88
CA VAL A 518 17.93 -15.12 -12.48
C VAL A 518 16.73 -15.92 -12.01
N MET A 519 16.69 -16.28 -10.73
CA MET A 519 15.57 -16.97 -10.10
C MET A 519 15.12 -16.21 -8.85
N TYR A 520 13.84 -15.87 -8.80
CA TYR A 520 13.19 -15.29 -7.64
C TYR A 520 12.25 -16.31 -7.01
N VAL A 521 12.34 -16.46 -5.69
CA VAL A 521 11.38 -17.23 -4.89
C VAL A 521 10.79 -16.28 -3.84
N MET A 522 9.67 -15.69 -4.22
CA MET A 522 8.90 -14.77 -3.40
C MET A 522 7.77 -15.55 -2.73
N ALA A 523 8.13 -16.31 -1.70
CA ALA A 523 7.22 -17.20 -1.00
C ALA A 523 6.53 -16.45 0.15
N PRO A 524 5.23 -16.14 0.07
CA PRO A 524 4.49 -15.59 1.21
C PRO A 524 4.39 -16.57 2.36
N LYS A 525 4.02 -16.11 3.52
CA LYS A 525 3.76 -16.94 4.69
C LYS A 525 2.70 -18.00 4.39
N ASN A 526 2.99 -19.25 4.74
CA ASN A 526 2.15 -20.42 4.45
C ASN A 526 2.07 -20.80 2.96
N HIS A 527 2.89 -20.21 2.10
CA HIS A 527 2.98 -20.54 0.68
C HIS A 527 4.40 -21.02 0.33
N ASP A 528 4.83 -22.09 0.98
CA ASP A 528 6.21 -22.59 0.87
C ASP A 528 6.44 -23.34 -0.43
N TYR A 529 7.62 -23.16 -1.02
CA TYR A 529 8.04 -23.89 -2.20
C TYR A 529 9.06 -24.96 -1.86
N THR A 530 8.89 -26.16 -2.41
CA THR A 530 9.84 -27.28 -2.26
C THR A 530 10.40 -27.67 -3.62
N PHE A 531 11.74 -27.66 -3.72
CA PHE A 531 12.49 -28.11 -4.88
C PHE A 531 13.25 -29.39 -4.55
N GLY A 532 13.25 -30.33 -5.48
CA GLY A 532 13.89 -31.64 -5.31
C GLY A 532 14.42 -32.20 -6.64
N GLY A 533 14.59 -33.53 -6.74
CA GLY A 533 15.15 -34.19 -7.92
C GLY A 533 16.65 -34.34 -7.83
N THR A 534 17.27 -34.76 -8.94
CA THR A 534 18.73 -35.08 -9.02
C THR A 534 19.51 -34.03 -9.78
N GLY A 535 18.87 -33.00 -10.28
CA GLY A 535 19.48 -31.89 -10.99
C GLY A 535 20.05 -30.82 -10.08
N LYS A 536 20.67 -29.82 -10.66
CA LYS A 536 21.29 -28.70 -9.96
C LYS A 536 21.06 -27.38 -10.69
N LEU A 537 21.12 -26.27 -9.94
CA LEU A 537 21.13 -24.91 -10.49
C LEU A 537 22.59 -24.55 -10.85
N THR A 538 22.83 -24.04 -12.05
CA THR A 538 24.17 -23.76 -12.56
C THR A 538 24.24 -22.43 -13.32
N GLY A 539 25.45 -22.07 -13.81
CA GLY A 539 25.65 -20.85 -14.62
C GLY A 539 26.10 -19.66 -13.80
N ASP A 540 25.75 -18.47 -14.29
CA ASP A 540 26.15 -17.20 -13.67
C ASP A 540 24.94 -16.48 -12.99
N MET A 541 23.86 -17.21 -12.76
CA MET A 541 22.62 -16.69 -12.18
C MET A 541 22.80 -16.19 -10.74
N ASN A 542 21.87 -15.34 -10.30
CA ASN A 542 21.59 -15.09 -8.88
C ASN A 542 20.26 -15.75 -8.48
N LEU A 543 20.17 -16.14 -7.21
CA LEU A 543 18.93 -16.60 -6.59
C LEU A 543 18.54 -15.61 -5.49
N TYR A 544 17.30 -15.15 -5.52
CA TYR A 544 16.74 -14.26 -4.52
C TYR A 544 15.55 -14.94 -3.82
N LYS A 545 15.62 -15.03 -2.49
CA LYS A 545 14.52 -15.46 -1.63
C LYS A 545 14.02 -14.25 -0.84
N SER A 546 12.73 -13.96 -0.96
CA SER A 546 12.05 -12.89 -0.23
C SER A 546 10.68 -13.34 0.26
N MET A 547 9.99 -12.47 1.01
CA MET A 547 8.75 -12.72 1.73
C MET A 547 8.87 -13.77 2.84
N GLN A 548 7.87 -13.83 3.75
CA GLN A 548 7.96 -14.53 5.04
C GLN A 548 7.90 -16.06 4.99
N GLY A 549 7.46 -16.64 3.87
CA GLY A 549 7.39 -18.09 3.71
C GLY A 549 8.76 -18.73 3.46
N LYS A 550 8.73 -20.00 3.15
CA LYS A 550 9.92 -20.84 3.04
C LYS A 550 10.18 -21.31 1.61
N ALA A 551 11.46 -21.44 1.24
CA ALA A 551 11.90 -22.15 0.06
C ALA A 551 12.85 -23.29 0.48
N ILE A 552 12.56 -24.51 0.10
CA ILE A 552 13.33 -25.71 0.46
C ILE A 552 13.95 -26.29 -0.79
N PHE A 553 15.27 -26.39 -0.82
CA PHE A 553 16.03 -26.99 -1.91
C PHE A 553 16.80 -28.24 -1.44
N ASN A 554 16.47 -29.35 -2.03
CA ASN A 554 17.22 -30.60 -1.87
C ASN A 554 18.22 -30.82 -3.03
N ASN A 555 18.85 -29.72 -3.49
CA ASN A 555 19.67 -29.65 -4.69
C ASN A 555 20.95 -28.87 -4.43
N ASP A 556 22.00 -29.14 -5.22
CA ASP A 556 23.21 -28.35 -5.23
C ASP A 556 23.01 -27.05 -6.03
N PHE A 557 23.54 -25.93 -5.52
CA PHE A 557 23.69 -24.66 -6.21
C PHE A 557 25.14 -24.54 -6.72
N ASP A 558 25.34 -24.81 -8.01
CA ASP A 558 26.63 -24.80 -8.69
C ASP A 558 26.77 -23.56 -9.60
N PHE A 559 26.06 -22.50 -9.29
CA PHE A 559 26.16 -21.22 -9.99
C PHE A 559 27.16 -20.28 -9.29
N LYS A 560 27.71 -19.32 -10.05
CA LYS A 560 28.77 -18.41 -9.57
C LYS A 560 28.22 -17.15 -8.90
N GLY A 561 26.98 -16.79 -9.19
CA GLY A 561 26.34 -15.61 -8.62
C GLY A 561 25.97 -15.79 -7.15
N ASN A 562 25.28 -14.81 -6.61
CA ASN A 562 24.92 -14.79 -5.19
C ASN A 562 23.60 -15.53 -4.93
N THR A 563 23.52 -16.12 -3.74
CA THR A 563 22.26 -16.52 -3.12
C THR A 563 21.89 -15.46 -2.08
N VAL A 564 20.85 -14.68 -2.34
CA VAL A 564 20.42 -13.58 -1.49
C VAL A 564 19.15 -14.01 -0.74
N VAL A 565 19.17 -13.93 0.58
CA VAL A 565 18.01 -14.20 1.44
C VAL A 565 17.67 -12.91 2.16
N SER A 566 16.67 -12.20 1.67
CA SER A 566 16.27 -10.90 2.22
C SER A 566 15.19 -11.00 3.29
N GLU A 567 14.34 -12.05 3.23
CA GLU A 567 13.28 -12.28 4.20
C GLU A 567 12.86 -13.75 4.21
N GLY A 568 12.22 -14.20 5.30
CA GLY A 568 11.75 -15.58 5.47
C GLY A 568 12.89 -16.58 5.53
N GLU A 569 12.65 -17.81 5.09
CA GLU A 569 13.60 -18.91 5.26
C GLU A 569 13.96 -19.58 3.93
N LEU A 570 15.25 -19.76 3.71
CA LEU A 570 15.81 -20.59 2.65
C LEU A 570 16.49 -21.81 3.27
N ASP A 571 15.90 -22.99 3.12
CA ASP A 571 16.51 -24.26 3.50
C ASP A 571 17.26 -24.85 2.30
N VAL A 572 18.55 -25.13 2.45
CA VAL A 572 19.34 -25.81 1.43
C VAL A 572 19.96 -27.07 2.02
N ASN A 573 19.64 -28.22 1.43
CA ASN A 573 20.19 -29.52 1.78
C ASN A 573 21.22 -30.00 0.74
N GLY A 574 22.11 -29.10 0.31
CA GLY A 574 23.09 -29.30 -0.72
C GLY A 574 24.29 -28.35 -0.59
N LYS A 575 25.08 -28.27 -1.63
CA LYS A 575 26.22 -27.35 -1.69
C LYS A 575 25.84 -26.04 -2.34
N ILE A 576 26.39 -24.94 -1.83
CA ILE A 576 26.26 -23.61 -2.43
C ILE A 576 27.67 -23.17 -2.85
N ALA A 577 27.88 -23.07 -4.16
CA ALA A 577 29.18 -22.69 -4.73
C ALA A 577 29.41 -21.18 -4.66
N GLY A 578 28.36 -20.37 -4.93
CA GLY A 578 28.40 -18.93 -4.87
C GLY A 578 28.34 -18.38 -3.44
N LYS A 579 28.49 -17.08 -3.29
CA LYS A 579 28.38 -16.40 -2.00
C LYS A 579 26.93 -16.34 -1.52
N VAL A 580 26.70 -16.53 -0.23
CA VAL A 580 25.41 -16.28 0.42
C VAL A 580 25.41 -14.89 1.05
N LEU A 581 24.41 -14.10 0.70
CA LEU A 581 24.13 -12.80 1.31
C LEU A 581 22.85 -12.92 2.13
N LEU A 582 22.99 -12.86 3.45
CA LEU A 582 21.88 -12.97 4.38
C LEU A 582 21.55 -11.57 4.90
N LYS A 583 20.39 -11.06 4.50
CA LYS A 583 19.91 -9.73 4.89
C LYS A 583 19.09 -9.78 6.18
N ALA A 584 18.79 -8.63 6.75
CA ALA A 584 17.90 -8.52 7.91
C ALA A 584 16.57 -9.28 7.61
N ASN A 585 16.05 -9.98 8.62
CA ASN A 585 14.86 -10.85 8.52
C ASN A 585 15.02 -12.13 7.67
N GLY A 586 16.17 -12.35 7.05
CA GLY A 586 16.47 -13.56 6.32
C GLY A 586 16.99 -14.69 7.23
N THR A 587 16.55 -15.92 6.96
CA THR A 587 17.03 -17.13 7.63
C THR A 587 17.62 -18.09 6.59
N LEU A 588 18.84 -18.55 6.84
CA LEU A 588 19.40 -19.68 6.11
C LEU A 588 19.34 -20.93 6.97
N GLY A 589 18.62 -21.92 6.48
CA GLY A 589 18.38 -23.21 7.15
C GLY A 589 18.92 -24.41 6.36
N GLY A 590 18.54 -25.61 6.81
CA GLY A 590 18.91 -26.88 6.19
C GLY A 590 20.30 -27.38 6.57
N ASN A 591 20.85 -28.28 5.72
CA ASN A 591 22.16 -28.92 5.89
C ASN A 591 23.13 -28.46 4.79
N ALA A 592 23.34 -27.16 4.68
CA ALA A 592 24.09 -26.56 3.60
C ALA A 592 25.63 -26.67 3.77
N VAL A 593 26.34 -26.81 2.65
CA VAL A 593 27.80 -26.65 2.58
C VAL A 593 28.11 -25.39 1.75
N LEU A 594 28.53 -24.32 2.42
CA LEU A 594 28.81 -23.01 1.81
C LEU A 594 30.24 -22.93 1.35
N ASN A 595 30.51 -23.11 0.05
CA ASN A 595 31.84 -23.04 -0.54
C ASN A 595 32.26 -21.62 -0.90
N GLY A 596 31.29 -20.73 -1.19
CA GLY A 596 31.52 -19.31 -1.46
C GLY A 596 31.47 -18.40 -0.24
N GLY A 597 31.29 -18.99 0.94
CA GLY A 597 31.16 -18.25 2.20
C GLY A 597 29.81 -17.57 2.37
N ILE A 598 29.66 -16.84 3.47
CA ILE A 598 28.46 -16.09 3.83
C ILE A 598 28.83 -14.69 4.28
N SER A 599 28.04 -13.70 3.92
CA SER A 599 28.05 -12.38 4.56
C SER A 599 26.66 -12.04 5.10
N PHE A 600 26.67 -11.30 6.18
CA PHE A 600 25.48 -10.77 6.82
C PHE A 600 25.39 -9.30 6.43
N GLU A 601 24.32 -8.96 5.76
CA GLU A 601 24.03 -7.59 5.32
C GLU A 601 22.77 -7.13 6.04
N GLY A 602 22.94 -6.18 6.89
CA GLY A 602 21.87 -5.59 7.69
C GLY A 602 22.35 -4.29 8.30
N SER A 603 21.45 -3.59 8.93
CA SER A 603 21.77 -2.42 9.71
C SER A 603 22.85 -2.72 10.77
N HIS A 604 23.38 -1.70 11.40
CA HIS A 604 24.50 -1.73 12.37
C HIS A 604 24.42 -2.84 13.44
N ASN A 605 23.28 -3.46 13.66
CA ASN A 605 23.07 -4.47 14.70
C ASN A 605 22.84 -5.90 14.20
N TYR A 606 22.80 -6.15 12.87
CA TYR A 606 22.49 -7.47 12.28
C TYR A 606 21.26 -8.16 12.91
N ALA A 607 20.39 -7.39 13.51
CA ALA A 607 19.20 -7.90 14.16
C ALA A 607 18.29 -8.52 13.09
N GLY A 608 17.91 -9.77 13.29
CA GLY A 608 17.04 -10.51 12.39
C GLY A 608 17.71 -11.52 11.47
N CYS A 609 19.01 -11.38 11.10
CA CYS A 609 19.71 -12.43 10.35
C CYS A 609 19.82 -13.71 11.19
N ARG A 610 19.42 -14.85 10.60
CA ARG A 610 19.39 -16.12 11.34
C ARG A 610 20.05 -17.26 10.57
N LEU A 611 20.87 -18.05 11.26
CA LEU A 611 21.26 -19.38 10.83
C LEU A 611 20.47 -20.42 11.61
N ALA A 612 19.76 -21.30 10.91
CA ALA A 612 18.91 -22.35 11.47
C ALA A 612 19.32 -23.73 10.93
N PRO A 613 20.46 -24.31 11.37
CA PRO A 613 20.88 -25.62 10.89
C PRO A 613 19.87 -26.71 11.24
N GLY A 614 19.48 -27.50 10.24
CA GLY A 614 18.52 -28.61 10.36
C GLY A 614 17.48 -28.56 9.23
N ALA A 615 16.91 -29.70 8.90
CA ALA A 615 15.83 -29.76 7.94
C ALA A 615 14.52 -29.26 8.59
N SER A 616 13.69 -28.56 7.81
CA SER A 616 12.36 -28.21 8.26
C SER A 616 11.50 -29.47 8.42
N GLY A 617 10.96 -29.70 9.61
CA GLY A 617 9.89 -30.63 9.85
C GLY A 617 10.13 -31.70 10.91
N GLU A 618 11.13 -32.54 10.83
CA GLU A 618 11.30 -33.66 11.77
C GLU A 618 12.72 -33.79 12.35
N GLU A 619 13.74 -33.25 11.72
CA GLU A 619 15.11 -33.28 12.22
C GLU A 619 15.45 -31.98 12.96
N LEU A 620 15.49 -32.08 14.29
CA LEU A 620 15.81 -30.95 15.18
C LEU A 620 17.29 -30.52 15.12
N TYR A 621 18.15 -31.25 14.40
CA TYR A 621 19.58 -31.02 14.34
C TYR A 621 20.10 -31.13 12.93
N GLY A 622 20.84 -30.13 12.50
CA GLY A 622 21.52 -30.10 11.22
C GLY A 622 22.88 -29.42 11.30
N THR A 623 23.56 -29.33 10.18
CA THR A 623 24.88 -28.71 10.10
C THR A 623 24.95 -27.79 8.88
N ILE A 624 25.28 -26.52 9.10
CA ILE A 624 25.74 -25.63 8.06
C ILE A 624 27.27 -25.58 8.13
N THR A 625 27.94 -26.03 7.07
CA THR A 625 29.40 -26.00 6.97
C THR A 625 29.83 -24.79 6.14
N ILE A 626 30.73 -23.97 6.66
CA ILE A 626 31.28 -22.80 5.96
C ILE A 626 32.75 -23.08 5.68
N ASN A 627 33.12 -23.12 4.39
CA ASN A 627 34.47 -23.37 3.92
C ASN A 627 35.24 -22.08 3.62
#